data_21d6f9b1cfd4e092d236d8b950bc53d9
#
_entry.id   21d6f9b1cfd4e092d236d8b950bc53d9
#
_cell.length_a   1.000
_cell.length_b   1.000
_cell.length_c   1.000
_cell.angle_alpha   90.00
_cell.angle_beta   90.00
_cell.angle_gamma   90.00
#
_symmetry.space_group_name_H-M   'P 1'
#
loop_
_entity.id
_entity.type
_entity.pdbx_description
1 polymer ?
#
loop_
_entity_poly.entity_id
_entity_poly.type
_entity_poly.pdbx_seq_one_letter_code
_entity_poly.pdbx_strand_id
1 'polypeptide(L)'
;MNSYAPSADSAAASMDVSTASTSLLTDMYELTMLQGALASGAASRRSVFELFGRSLPGSRRFGVVAGTGRLLDAIEAFTFTPVQIDFLHRTGVVNDETLDFLRDYRFSGTIRGYAEGECYFAGSPLLTVEGTFAEACILETLALSIYNYDCAVAAAASRMTIAAHG
;
A
#
# COMPACT_ATOMS: atom_id res chain seq x y z
N MET A 1 -28.26 14.13 -48.25
CA MET A 1 -28.82 14.05 -46.90
C MET A 1 -28.57 12.65 -46.38
N ASN A 2 -27.53 12.48 -45.60
CA ASN A 2 -27.17 11.21 -45.04
C ASN A 2 -27.19 11.40 -43.51
N SER A 3 -28.25 10.90 -42.88
CA SER A 3 -28.43 10.97 -41.44
C SER A 3 -27.63 9.83 -40.78
N TYR A 4 -26.56 10.20 -40.09
CA TYR A 4 -25.82 9.30 -39.20
C TYR A 4 -26.51 9.32 -37.83
N ALA A 5 -27.16 8.22 -37.46
CA ALA A 5 -27.62 8.01 -36.09
C ALA A 5 -26.52 7.27 -35.31
N PRO A 6 -26.08 7.77 -34.16
CA PRO A 6 -25.16 7.02 -33.31
C PRO A 6 -25.92 5.91 -32.59
N SER A 7 -25.42 4.67 -32.71
CA SER A 7 -25.88 3.52 -31.93
C SER A 7 -25.57 3.73 -30.46
N ALA A 8 -26.62 3.70 -29.65
CA ALA A 8 -26.53 3.63 -28.20
C ALA A 8 -26.13 2.19 -27.80
N ASP A 9 -24.86 1.97 -27.54
CA ASP A 9 -24.40 0.86 -26.69
C ASP A 9 -22.98 1.15 -26.21
N SER A 10 -22.90 2.04 -25.22
CA SER A 10 -21.73 2.24 -24.40
C SER A 10 -22.24 2.37 -22.97
N ALA A 11 -22.63 1.24 -22.37
CA ALA A 11 -22.73 1.14 -20.94
C ALA A 11 -21.31 1.26 -20.38
N ALA A 12 -20.86 2.51 -20.16
CA ALA A 12 -19.73 2.78 -19.33
C ALA A 12 -20.09 2.29 -17.92
N ALA A 13 -19.59 1.10 -17.56
CA ALA A 13 -19.58 0.66 -16.18
C ALA A 13 -18.83 1.74 -15.41
N SER A 14 -19.56 2.54 -14.63
CA SER A 14 -18.96 3.42 -13.65
C SER A 14 -18.26 2.50 -12.64
N MET A 15 -16.94 2.36 -12.76
CA MET A 15 -16.14 1.74 -11.70
C MET A 15 -16.31 2.64 -10.48
N ASP A 16 -16.98 2.11 -9.47
CA ASP A 16 -17.03 2.72 -8.15
C ASP A 16 -15.59 2.77 -7.62
N VAL A 17 -15.00 3.96 -7.61
CA VAL A 17 -13.62 4.20 -7.19
C VAL A 17 -13.40 3.79 -5.73
N SER A 18 -14.46 3.68 -4.93
CA SER A 18 -14.41 3.31 -3.50
C SER A 18 -14.11 1.82 -3.29
N THR A 19 -14.25 0.97 -4.32
CA THR A 19 -14.02 -0.48 -4.23
C THR A 19 -12.83 -0.96 -5.08
N ALA A 20 -12.06 -0.04 -5.67
CA ALA A 20 -10.89 -0.40 -6.47
C ALA A 20 -9.81 -1.05 -5.60
N SER A 21 -9.41 -2.27 -5.94
CA SER A 21 -8.30 -2.96 -5.28
C SER A 21 -7.01 -2.14 -5.36
N THR A 22 -6.28 -2.07 -4.25
CA THR A 22 -4.98 -1.40 -4.14
C THR A 22 -3.79 -2.33 -4.40
N SER A 23 -4.03 -3.60 -4.73
CA SER A 23 -2.98 -4.65 -4.78
C SER A 23 -1.88 -4.42 -5.82
N LEU A 24 -2.17 -3.74 -6.93
CA LEU A 24 -1.14 -3.38 -7.91
C LEU A 24 -0.40 -2.07 -7.58
N LEU A 25 -0.61 -1.50 -6.40
CA LEU A 25 0.26 -0.45 -5.83
C LEU A 25 1.49 -1.04 -5.13
N THR A 26 1.73 -2.33 -5.30
CA THR A 26 2.96 -3.02 -4.90
C THR A 26 4.03 -2.89 -6.00
N ASP A 27 5.30 -2.94 -5.63
CA ASP A 27 6.39 -2.96 -6.60
C ASP A 27 6.65 -4.39 -7.13
N MET A 28 7.18 -4.48 -8.36
CA MET A 28 7.47 -5.77 -8.97
C MET A 28 8.44 -6.61 -8.15
N TYR A 29 9.42 -5.99 -7.47
CA TYR A 29 10.37 -6.73 -6.65
C TYR A 29 9.71 -7.42 -5.45
N GLU A 30 8.66 -6.87 -4.89
CA GLU A 30 7.89 -7.49 -3.80
C GLU A 30 7.22 -8.78 -4.27
N LEU A 31 6.66 -8.78 -5.48
CA LEU A 31 6.06 -9.97 -6.09
C LEU A 31 7.11 -11.05 -6.38
N THR A 32 8.29 -10.67 -6.87
CA THR A 32 9.38 -11.63 -7.12
C THR A 32 10.04 -12.11 -5.82
N MET A 33 10.09 -11.29 -4.77
CA MET A 33 10.48 -11.74 -3.43
C MET A 33 9.48 -12.75 -2.85
N LEU A 34 8.19 -12.51 -3.02
CA LEU A 34 7.14 -13.45 -2.64
C LEU A 34 7.33 -14.80 -3.34
N GLN A 35 7.56 -14.78 -4.66
CA GLN A 35 7.86 -16.00 -5.42
C GLN A 35 9.08 -16.76 -4.86
N GLY A 36 10.17 -16.05 -4.58
CA GLY A 36 11.35 -16.65 -3.97
C GLY A 36 11.09 -17.23 -2.57
N ALA A 37 10.24 -16.56 -1.79
CA ALA A 37 9.85 -17.04 -0.46
C ALA A 37 8.97 -18.29 -0.52
N LEU A 38 8.04 -18.38 -1.47
CA LEU A 38 7.23 -19.57 -1.72
C LEU A 38 8.12 -20.74 -2.11
N ALA A 39 8.97 -20.58 -3.11
CA ALA A 39 9.87 -21.60 -3.60
C ALA A 39 10.87 -22.12 -2.54
N SER A 40 11.29 -21.26 -1.60
CA SER A 40 12.24 -21.63 -0.52
C SER A 40 11.57 -22.12 0.76
N GLY A 41 10.24 -22.07 0.86
CA GLY A 41 9.48 -22.36 2.08
C GLY A 41 9.60 -21.28 3.16
N ALA A 42 10.11 -20.08 2.82
CA ALA A 42 10.20 -18.97 3.75
C ALA A 42 8.88 -18.17 3.86
N ALA A 43 7.95 -18.35 2.94
CA ALA A 43 6.69 -17.62 2.86
C ALA A 43 5.88 -17.65 4.16
N SER A 44 5.83 -18.79 4.85
CA SER A 44 5.08 -18.96 6.10
C SER A 44 5.84 -18.57 7.37
N ARG A 45 7.09 -18.11 7.25
CA ARG A 45 7.86 -17.70 8.43
C ARG A 45 7.27 -16.44 9.03
N ARG A 46 7.13 -16.42 10.36
CA ARG A 46 6.75 -15.20 11.07
C ARG A 46 7.81 -14.13 10.85
N SER A 47 7.36 -12.95 10.48
CA SER A 47 8.18 -11.79 10.17
C SER A 47 7.60 -10.53 10.81
N VAL A 48 8.48 -9.59 11.07
CA VAL A 48 8.13 -8.26 11.58
C VAL A 48 8.78 -7.24 10.65
N PHE A 49 7.96 -6.37 10.10
CA PHE A 49 8.40 -5.25 9.29
C PHE A 49 8.12 -3.95 10.04
N GLU A 50 9.05 -3.02 9.95
CA GLU A 50 8.93 -1.71 10.57
C GLU A 50 9.01 -0.61 9.52
N LEU A 51 8.06 0.32 9.56
CA LEU A 51 8.09 1.54 8.77
C LEU A 51 8.62 2.68 9.63
N PHE A 52 9.66 3.37 9.15
CA PHE A 52 10.26 4.50 9.86
C PHE A 52 10.82 5.54 8.89
N GLY A 53 10.86 6.79 9.32
CA GLY A 53 11.54 7.86 8.59
C GLY A 53 13.04 7.80 8.80
N ARG A 54 13.85 7.60 7.75
CA ARG A 54 15.32 7.56 7.85
C ARG A 54 15.91 8.90 8.25
N SER A 55 15.34 9.99 7.72
CA SER A 55 15.76 11.35 7.99
C SER A 55 14.59 12.30 7.79
N LEU A 56 14.70 13.48 8.34
CA LEU A 56 13.72 14.55 8.10
C LEU A 56 14.36 15.62 7.18
N PRO A 57 13.58 16.22 6.25
CA PRO A 57 14.11 17.18 5.29
C PRO A 57 14.64 18.47 5.97
N GLY A 58 15.79 18.95 5.51
CA GLY A 58 16.37 20.22 5.94
C GLY A 58 16.63 20.29 7.45
N SER A 59 16.15 21.36 8.08
CA SER A 59 16.30 21.61 9.52
C SER A 59 15.13 21.10 10.36
N ARG A 60 14.23 20.28 9.80
CA ARG A 60 13.07 19.77 10.52
C ARG A 60 13.51 18.83 11.65
N ARG A 61 13.05 19.12 12.85
CA ARG A 61 13.39 18.36 14.05
C ARG A 61 12.40 17.25 14.39
N PHE A 62 11.19 17.32 13.86
CA PHE A 62 10.12 16.33 14.04
C PHE A 62 9.25 16.23 12.80
N GLY A 63 8.61 15.10 12.64
CA GLY A 63 7.49 14.86 11.72
C GLY A 63 6.19 14.72 12.49
N VAL A 64 5.08 14.64 11.76
CA VAL A 64 3.74 14.37 12.30
C VAL A 64 3.18 13.17 11.61
N VAL A 65 2.71 12.19 12.36
CA VAL A 65 2.10 10.96 11.83
C VAL A 65 0.75 11.28 11.21
N ALA A 66 0.56 10.82 9.98
CA ALA A 66 -0.73 10.85 9.29
C ALA A 66 -0.81 9.74 8.25
N GLY A 67 -2.04 9.35 7.92
CA GLY A 67 -2.32 8.31 6.94
C GLY A 67 -2.56 6.93 7.52
N THR A 68 -2.56 6.75 8.83
CA THR A 68 -2.80 5.46 9.49
C THR A 68 -4.18 4.89 9.11
N GLY A 69 -5.25 5.69 9.23
CA GLY A 69 -6.60 5.27 8.85
C GLY A 69 -6.67 4.89 7.37
N ARG A 70 -6.15 5.75 6.49
CA ARG A 70 -6.11 5.49 5.05
C ARG A 70 -5.32 4.23 4.69
N LEU A 71 -4.23 3.94 5.40
CA LEU A 71 -3.47 2.71 5.19
C LEU A 71 -4.28 1.47 5.59
N LEU A 72 -4.97 1.50 6.73
CA LEU A 72 -5.77 0.37 7.18
C LEU A 72 -6.89 0.07 6.19
N ASP A 73 -7.62 1.09 5.71
CA ASP A 73 -8.64 0.93 4.67
C ASP A 73 -8.03 0.35 3.37
N ALA A 74 -6.85 0.83 2.99
CA ALA A 74 -6.16 0.35 1.80
C ALA A 74 -5.70 -1.11 1.93
N ILE A 75 -5.29 -1.56 3.12
CA ILE A 75 -4.92 -2.96 3.40
C ILE A 75 -6.17 -3.86 3.37
N GLU A 76 -7.31 -3.41 3.90
CA GLU A 76 -8.57 -4.16 3.79
C GLU A 76 -8.99 -4.35 2.32
N ALA A 77 -8.76 -3.35 1.48
CA ALA A 77 -9.02 -3.40 0.03
C ALA A 77 -7.90 -4.10 -0.78
N PHE A 78 -6.78 -4.47 -0.13
CA PHE A 78 -5.63 -5.07 -0.81
C PHE A 78 -5.88 -6.54 -1.14
N THR A 79 -6.55 -6.75 -2.25
CA THR A 79 -6.92 -8.08 -2.76
C THR A 79 -6.72 -8.13 -4.27
N PHE A 80 -6.30 -9.26 -4.80
CA PHE A 80 -6.07 -9.41 -6.24
C PHE A 80 -7.33 -9.85 -6.94
N THR A 81 -7.85 -9.01 -7.82
CA THR A 81 -9.02 -9.33 -8.65
C THR A 81 -8.65 -10.30 -9.77
N PRO A 82 -9.61 -11.04 -10.35
CA PRO A 82 -9.35 -11.91 -11.50
C PRO A 82 -8.65 -11.19 -12.67
N VAL A 83 -8.99 -9.93 -12.91
CA VAL A 83 -8.37 -9.11 -13.97
C VAL A 83 -6.90 -8.83 -13.68
N GLN A 84 -6.56 -8.54 -12.42
CA GLN A 84 -5.18 -8.31 -11.99
C GLN A 84 -4.34 -9.59 -12.03
N ILE A 85 -4.92 -10.73 -11.63
CA ILE A 85 -4.27 -12.04 -11.75
C ILE A 85 -4.01 -12.39 -13.22
N ASP A 86 -4.99 -12.18 -14.11
CA ASP A 86 -4.81 -12.40 -15.55
C ASP A 86 -3.73 -11.48 -16.14
N PHE A 87 -3.66 -10.23 -15.69
CA PHE A 87 -2.59 -9.32 -16.09
C PHE A 87 -1.21 -9.84 -15.66
N LEU A 88 -1.04 -10.25 -14.41
CA LEU A 88 0.23 -10.79 -13.90
C LEU A 88 0.62 -12.08 -14.62
N HIS A 89 -0.34 -12.97 -14.90
CA HIS A 89 -0.12 -14.19 -15.67
C HIS A 89 0.36 -13.89 -17.11
N ARG A 90 -0.34 -13.03 -17.83
CA ARG A 90 0.01 -12.66 -19.22
C ARG A 90 1.36 -11.95 -19.33
N THR A 91 1.73 -11.18 -18.33
CA THR A 91 3.02 -10.46 -18.32
C THR A 91 4.18 -11.32 -17.83
N GLY A 92 3.91 -12.50 -17.26
CA GLY A 92 4.93 -13.43 -16.79
C GLY A 92 5.79 -12.88 -15.65
N VAL A 93 5.24 -11.97 -14.83
CA VAL A 93 5.96 -11.37 -13.71
C VAL A 93 6.29 -12.41 -12.63
N VAL A 94 5.36 -13.33 -12.38
CA VAL A 94 5.49 -14.41 -11.40
C VAL A 94 4.94 -15.72 -11.96
N ASN A 95 5.32 -16.84 -11.34
CA ASN A 95 4.88 -18.18 -11.71
C ASN A 95 3.44 -18.50 -11.19
N ASP A 96 2.88 -19.63 -11.64
CA ASP A 96 1.51 -20.04 -11.31
C ASP A 96 1.31 -20.27 -9.81
N GLU A 97 2.28 -20.83 -9.10
CA GLU A 97 2.23 -21.02 -7.64
C GLU A 97 2.04 -19.68 -6.90
N THR A 98 2.75 -18.65 -7.35
CA THR A 98 2.62 -17.30 -6.79
C THR A 98 1.27 -16.69 -7.15
N LEU A 99 0.77 -16.89 -8.37
CA LEU A 99 -0.56 -16.44 -8.76
C LEU A 99 -1.66 -17.10 -7.93
N ASP A 100 -1.53 -18.40 -7.61
CA ASP A 100 -2.47 -19.11 -6.75
C ASP A 100 -2.50 -18.51 -5.34
N PHE A 101 -1.32 -18.22 -4.77
CA PHE A 101 -1.23 -17.51 -3.49
C PHE A 101 -1.91 -16.15 -3.54
N LEU A 102 -1.68 -15.35 -4.59
CA LEU A 102 -2.24 -14.01 -4.73
C LEU A 102 -3.77 -14.00 -4.89
N ARG A 103 -4.38 -15.03 -5.50
CA ARG A 103 -5.84 -15.14 -5.64
C ARG A 103 -6.54 -15.16 -4.29
N ASP A 104 -5.95 -15.85 -3.33
CA ASP A 104 -6.53 -16.04 -1.99
C ASP A 104 -5.94 -15.06 -0.96
N TYR A 105 -5.07 -14.15 -1.40
CA TYR A 105 -4.38 -13.25 -0.50
C TYR A 105 -5.34 -12.42 0.34
N ARG A 106 -5.10 -12.46 1.64
CA ARG A 106 -5.68 -11.57 2.65
C ARG A 106 -4.64 -11.39 3.75
N PHE A 107 -4.45 -10.15 4.18
CA PHE A 107 -3.61 -9.91 5.35
C PHE A 107 -4.34 -10.36 6.61
N SER A 108 -3.73 -11.25 7.38
CA SER A 108 -4.27 -11.79 8.63
C SER A 108 -3.44 -11.43 9.86
N GLY A 109 -2.37 -10.68 9.67
CA GLY A 109 -1.42 -10.32 10.71
C GLY A 109 -1.91 -9.21 11.65
N THR A 110 -0.98 -8.63 12.37
CA THR A 110 -1.24 -7.54 13.33
C THR A 110 -0.47 -6.29 12.90
N ILE A 111 -1.13 -5.15 12.96
CA ILE A 111 -0.52 -3.84 12.72
C ILE A 111 -0.58 -3.05 14.01
N ARG A 112 0.55 -2.47 14.41
CA ARG A 112 0.68 -1.52 15.52
C ARG A 112 1.41 -0.30 15.04
N GLY A 113 1.05 0.87 15.55
CA GLY A 113 1.70 2.11 15.13
C GLY A 113 1.32 3.28 16.02
N TYR A 114 1.91 4.41 15.71
CA TYR A 114 1.58 5.69 16.34
C TYR A 114 0.19 6.14 15.91
N ALA A 115 -0.50 6.83 16.80
CA ALA A 115 -1.74 7.50 16.47
C ALA A 115 -1.50 8.67 15.51
N GLU A 116 -2.52 8.99 14.71
CA GLU A 116 -2.45 10.19 13.86
C GLU A 116 -2.33 11.46 14.70
N GLY A 117 -1.49 12.39 14.24
CA GLY A 117 -1.19 13.63 14.94
C GLY A 117 -0.02 13.54 15.92
N GLU A 118 0.48 12.35 16.24
CA GLU A 118 1.67 12.22 17.10
C GLU A 118 2.93 12.72 16.39
N CYS A 119 3.82 13.30 17.19
CA CYS A 119 5.13 13.73 16.71
C CYS A 119 6.10 12.55 16.68
N TYR A 120 6.90 12.45 15.61
CA TYR A 120 7.96 11.46 15.51
C TYR A 120 9.31 12.06 15.15
N PHE A 121 10.37 11.32 15.41
CA PHE A 121 11.75 11.67 15.07
C PHE A 121 12.32 10.67 14.06
N ALA A 122 13.42 11.05 13.42
CA ALA A 122 14.13 10.13 12.52
C ALA A 122 14.50 8.83 13.26
N GLY A 123 14.25 7.69 12.62
CA GLY A 123 14.48 6.37 13.19
C GLY A 123 13.36 5.85 14.12
N SER A 124 12.32 6.65 14.43
CA SER A 124 11.16 6.14 15.19
C SER A 124 10.37 5.14 14.36
N PRO A 125 10.07 3.93 14.88
CA PRO A 125 9.19 2.97 14.19
C PRO A 125 7.74 3.47 14.26
N LEU A 126 7.26 4.02 13.14
CA LEU A 126 5.91 4.60 13.05
C LEU A 126 4.83 3.53 12.97
N LEU A 127 5.17 2.42 12.34
CA LEU A 127 4.28 1.29 12.11
C LEU A 127 5.08 0.00 12.19
N THR A 128 4.51 -1.01 12.82
CA THR A 128 5.02 -2.39 12.86
C THR A 128 3.96 -3.31 12.28
N VAL A 129 4.35 -4.11 11.30
CA VAL A 129 3.52 -5.12 10.65
C VAL A 129 4.05 -6.50 11.00
N GLU A 130 3.28 -7.28 11.76
CA GLU A 130 3.60 -8.64 12.15
C GLU A 130 2.70 -9.62 11.39
N GLY A 131 3.27 -10.61 10.73
CA GLY A 131 2.55 -11.62 9.98
C GLY A 131 3.47 -12.68 9.41
N THR A 132 3.00 -13.46 8.45
CA THR A 132 3.90 -14.27 7.65
C THR A 132 4.72 -13.36 6.72
N PHE A 133 5.90 -13.83 6.30
CA PHE A 133 6.72 -13.07 5.35
C PHE A 133 5.93 -12.75 4.08
N ALA A 134 5.23 -13.74 3.56
CA ALA A 134 4.45 -13.59 2.33
C ALA A 134 3.32 -12.55 2.44
N GLU A 135 2.64 -12.50 3.59
CA GLU A 135 1.55 -11.52 3.78
C GLU A 135 2.06 -10.10 3.96
N ALA A 136 3.19 -9.93 4.63
CA ALA A 136 3.68 -8.62 5.02
C ALA A 136 4.56 -7.95 3.94
N CYS A 137 5.37 -8.74 3.19
CA CYS A 137 6.34 -8.17 2.25
C CYS A 137 5.70 -7.38 1.10
N ILE A 138 4.52 -7.79 0.61
CA ILE A 138 3.85 -7.12 -0.51
C ILE A 138 3.05 -5.87 -0.11
N LEU A 139 3.04 -5.51 1.15
CA LEU A 139 2.41 -4.28 1.66
C LEU A 139 3.40 -3.11 1.76
N GLU A 140 4.68 -3.34 1.52
CA GLU A 140 5.75 -2.35 1.75
C GLU A 140 5.50 -1.06 0.97
N THR A 141 5.40 -1.13 -0.35
CA THR A 141 5.22 0.06 -1.20
C THR A 141 3.92 0.78 -0.91
N LEU A 142 2.83 0.06 -0.65
CA LEU A 142 1.56 0.66 -0.25
C LEU A 142 1.72 1.49 1.02
N ALA A 143 2.31 0.90 2.07
CA ALA A 143 2.51 1.57 3.34
C ALA A 143 3.46 2.77 3.22
N LEU A 144 4.58 2.61 2.53
CA LEU A 144 5.56 3.68 2.31
C LEU A 144 4.96 4.85 1.54
N SER A 145 4.20 4.59 0.47
CA SER A 145 3.62 5.65 -0.37
C SER A 145 2.61 6.49 0.41
N ILE A 146 1.74 5.85 1.20
CA ILE A 146 0.74 6.55 2.01
C ILE A 146 1.42 7.37 3.11
N TYR A 147 2.26 6.76 3.93
CA TYR A 147 2.89 7.46 5.04
C TYR A 147 3.84 8.58 4.59
N ASN A 148 4.60 8.34 3.52
CA ASN A 148 5.51 9.37 3.00
C ASN A 148 4.76 10.63 2.58
N TYR A 149 3.63 10.50 1.89
CA TYR A 149 2.83 11.63 1.46
C TYR A 149 2.09 12.30 2.63
N ASP A 150 1.34 11.53 3.40
CA ASP A 150 0.45 12.06 4.43
C ASP A 150 1.24 12.69 5.60
N CYS A 151 2.32 12.04 6.05
CA CYS A 151 3.20 12.61 7.06
C CYS A 151 3.92 13.89 6.57
N ALA A 152 4.30 13.94 5.29
CA ALA A 152 4.91 15.15 4.74
C ALA A 152 3.94 16.33 4.73
N VAL A 153 2.69 16.11 4.33
CA VAL A 153 1.61 17.12 4.33
C VAL A 153 1.29 17.56 5.75
N ALA A 154 1.06 16.62 6.68
CA ALA A 154 0.77 16.91 8.08
C ALA A 154 1.90 17.69 8.76
N ALA A 155 3.15 17.29 8.52
CA ALA A 155 4.32 17.97 9.03
C ALA A 155 4.50 19.39 8.46
N ALA A 156 4.10 19.64 7.22
CA ALA A 156 4.10 20.98 6.64
C ALA A 156 2.96 21.81 7.24
N ALA A 157 1.75 21.27 7.30
CA ALA A 157 0.58 21.96 7.86
C ALA A 157 0.79 22.36 9.32
N SER A 158 1.36 21.48 10.16
CA SER A 158 1.65 21.79 11.57
C SER A 158 2.56 23.03 11.72
N ARG A 159 3.56 23.19 10.85
CA ARG A 159 4.45 24.34 10.86
C ARG A 159 3.77 25.63 10.42
N MET A 160 2.89 25.53 9.42
CA MET A 160 2.08 26.68 8.99
C MET A 160 1.17 27.14 10.11
N THR A 161 0.53 26.21 10.84
CA THR A 161 -0.33 26.52 11.99
C THR A 161 0.45 27.19 13.10
N ILE A 162 1.63 26.67 13.48
CA ILE A 162 2.50 27.27 14.48
C ILE A 162 2.90 28.69 14.08
N ALA A 163 3.29 28.89 12.81
CA ALA A 163 3.70 30.22 12.34
C ALA A 163 2.55 31.24 12.28
N ALA A 164 1.32 30.75 12.12
CA ALA A 164 0.13 31.62 12.05
C ALA A 164 -0.36 32.08 13.44
N HIS A 165 -0.06 31.34 14.49
CA HIS A 165 -0.51 31.59 15.88
C HIS A 165 0.62 31.97 16.85
N GLY A 166 1.86 31.95 16.36
CA GLY A 166 3.10 32.24 17.13
C GLY A 166 3.42 33.68 17.20
#